data_47307b3379f3492c88d07915ad9533bd
#
_entry.id   47307b3379f3492c88d07915ad9533bd
#
_cell.length_a   1.000
_cell.length_b   1.000
_cell.length_c   1.000
_cell.angle_alpha   90.00
_cell.angle_beta   90.00
_cell.angle_gamma   90.00
#
_symmetry.space_group_name_H-M   'P 1'
#
loop_
_entity.id
_entity.type
_entity.pdbx_description
1 polymer ?
#
loop_
_entity_poly.entity_id
_entity_poly.type
_entity_poly.pdbx_seq_one_letter_code
_entity_poly.pdbx_strand_id
1 'polypeptide(L)'
;MRRREIITFLSGALAAPHLVFAQERTTVARVGYLGPAPAASFAPRVEAFRAGLRELGYVEGRNLKLEFRWAETPRDMPDLAAELVRSGVDLIFAPSSTETAAALATTKTVPVVFGAHADPVGVGHVASLARPGGNATGMTMLQTDIVAKELEALKEALPHARRFGVLFASAAPSRIPALEAGETAARRLGIELHRMPVQSEEDFHPAFAQMALDGLDGFMVLATPLTLSGRALIAELAIKHRLPSVFGTKDNVLAGGLMSYAADANALTLRAVSYIARILRGEKPADLPVEQATRYELVINLKTAKALGLTVPPTLLARADEVIE
;
A
#
# COMPACT_ATOMS: atom_id res chain seq x y z
N MET A 1 -15.37 58.47 80.40
CA MET A 1 -14.57 58.33 79.17
C MET A 1 -14.15 56.89 79.09
N ARG A 2 -14.82 56.07 78.31
CA ARG A 2 -14.51 54.63 78.19
C ARG A 2 -14.53 54.26 76.73
N ARG A 3 -13.38 53.81 76.20
CA ARG A 3 -13.21 53.25 74.87
C ARG A 3 -13.86 51.87 74.80
N ARG A 4 -14.70 51.64 73.80
CA ARG A 4 -15.24 50.32 73.47
C ARG A 4 -14.44 49.79 72.24
N GLU A 5 -13.77 48.68 72.45
CA GLU A 5 -13.11 47.93 71.41
C GLU A 5 -14.17 47.09 70.66
N ILE A 6 -14.19 47.25 69.35
CA ILE A 6 -15.00 46.41 68.46
C ILE A 6 -14.05 45.36 67.82
N ILE A 7 -14.25 44.12 68.25
CA ILE A 7 -13.56 42.96 67.66
C ILE A 7 -14.31 42.55 66.41
N THR A 8 -13.67 42.75 65.27
CA THR A 8 -14.18 42.29 63.97
C THR A 8 -13.67 40.87 63.71
N PHE A 9 -14.57 39.88 63.69
CA PHE A 9 -14.28 38.52 63.27
C PHE A 9 -14.14 38.50 61.71
N LEU A 10 -12.93 38.27 61.18
CA LEU A 10 -12.70 37.96 59.77
C LEU A 10 -12.94 36.47 59.59
N SER A 11 -14.07 36.10 58.98
CA SER A 11 -14.34 34.75 58.53
C SER A 11 -13.56 34.53 57.25
N GLY A 12 -12.43 33.81 57.31
CA GLY A 12 -11.67 33.36 56.13
C GLY A 12 -12.41 32.24 55.41
N ALA A 13 -13.00 32.55 54.29
CA ALA A 13 -13.50 31.54 53.35
C ALA A 13 -12.30 30.86 52.68
N LEU A 14 -12.01 29.61 53.05
CA LEU A 14 -11.11 28.73 52.33
C LEU A 14 -11.70 28.42 50.95
N ALA A 15 -11.25 29.13 49.94
CA ALA A 15 -11.51 28.77 48.54
C ALA A 15 -10.69 27.51 48.20
N ALA A 16 -11.29 26.36 48.26
CA ALA A 16 -10.73 25.14 47.72
C ALA A 16 -10.64 25.29 46.20
N PRO A 17 -9.47 25.07 45.58
CA PRO A 17 -9.40 25.04 44.12
C PRO A 17 -10.20 23.84 43.62
N HIS A 18 -11.34 24.08 43.01
CA HIS A 18 -12.02 23.08 42.24
C HIS A 18 -11.11 22.75 41.03
N LEU A 19 -10.37 21.67 41.15
CA LEU A 19 -9.75 21.01 39.99
C LEU A 19 -10.90 20.61 39.05
N VAL A 20 -11.24 21.50 38.14
CA VAL A 20 -12.06 21.16 36.98
C VAL A 20 -11.20 20.21 36.15
N PHE A 21 -11.36 18.92 36.40
CA PHE A 21 -10.95 17.93 35.41
C PHE A 21 -11.79 18.26 34.17
N ALA A 22 -11.19 18.97 33.23
CA ALA A 22 -11.70 19.04 31.88
C ALA A 22 -11.80 17.57 31.41
N GLN A 23 -12.99 17.04 31.44
CA GLN A 23 -13.30 15.76 30.84
C GLN A 23 -13.10 15.99 29.35
N GLU A 24 -11.88 15.68 28.85
CA GLU A 24 -11.64 15.59 27.40
C GLU A 24 -12.75 14.71 26.87
N ARG A 25 -13.70 15.30 26.17
CA ARG A 25 -14.62 14.55 25.33
C ARG A 25 -13.74 13.81 24.34
N THR A 26 -13.40 12.59 24.65
CA THR A 26 -12.78 11.68 23.73
C THR A 26 -13.79 11.45 22.61
N THR A 27 -13.75 12.32 21.61
CA THR A 27 -14.50 12.11 20.38
C THR A 27 -13.96 10.82 19.81
N VAL A 28 -14.85 9.84 19.61
CA VAL A 28 -14.49 8.56 19.01
C VAL A 28 -14.08 8.85 17.57
N ALA A 29 -12.81 8.67 17.26
CA ALA A 29 -12.29 8.83 15.91
C ALA A 29 -12.93 7.79 14.98
N ARG A 30 -13.34 8.18 13.78
CA ARG A 30 -13.98 7.32 12.78
C ARG A 30 -13.09 7.21 11.55
N VAL A 31 -12.51 6.05 11.34
CA VAL A 31 -11.60 5.79 10.23
C VAL A 31 -12.24 4.81 9.26
N GLY A 32 -12.43 5.26 8.01
CA GLY A 32 -12.87 4.41 6.91
C GLY A 32 -11.68 3.66 6.31
N TYR A 33 -11.82 2.38 6.10
CA TYR A 33 -10.88 1.55 5.33
C TYR A 33 -11.57 1.13 4.03
N LEU A 34 -11.08 1.64 2.90
CA LEU A 34 -11.54 1.25 1.58
C LEU A 34 -10.57 0.22 1.01
N GLY A 35 -10.99 -1.04 0.91
CA GLY A 35 -10.11 -2.11 0.46
C GLY A 35 -10.69 -2.93 -0.69
N PRO A 36 -9.85 -3.64 -1.43
CA PRO A 36 -10.28 -4.59 -2.45
C PRO A 36 -10.68 -5.92 -1.81
N ALA A 37 -11.65 -6.62 -2.38
CA ALA A 37 -12.01 -7.98 -2.00
C ALA A 37 -11.12 -9.02 -2.74
N PRO A 38 -11.01 -10.24 -2.21
CA PRO A 38 -11.56 -10.65 -0.92
C PRO A 38 -10.73 -10.14 0.25
N ALA A 39 -11.40 -9.71 1.32
CA ALA A 39 -10.74 -9.18 2.53
C ALA A 39 -9.66 -10.11 3.11
N ALA A 40 -9.86 -11.43 3.01
CA ALA A 40 -8.92 -12.44 3.49
C ALA A 40 -7.53 -12.33 2.83
N SER A 41 -7.45 -11.91 1.57
CA SER A 41 -6.17 -11.71 0.85
C SER A 41 -5.33 -10.59 1.44
N PHE A 42 -5.96 -9.67 2.19
CA PHE A 42 -5.33 -8.49 2.78
C PHE A 42 -5.26 -8.56 4.31
N ALA A 43 -5.66 -9.68 4.92
CA ALA A 43 -5.69 -9.83 6.37
C ALA A 43 -4.38 -9.44 7.08
N PRO A 44 -3.18 -9.82 6.64
CA PRO A 44 -1.94 -9.39 7.28
C PRO A 44 -1.76 -7.87 7.31
N ARG A 45 -2.15 -7.17 6.24
CA ARG A 45 -2.08 -5.69 6.16
C ARG A 45 -3.11 -5.01 7.05
N VAL A 46 -4.31 -5.59 7.16
CA VAL A 46 -5.35 -5.11 8.08
C VAL A 46 -4.92 -5.26 9.54
N GLU A 47 -4.27 -6.39 9.88
CA GLU A 47 -3.73 -6.59 11.21
C GLU A 47 -2.57 -5.64 11.53
N ALA A 48 -1.65 -5.39 10.59
CA ALA A 48 -0.61 -4.37 10.73
C ALA A 48 -1.22 -2.98 10.93
N PHE A 49 -2.25 -2.64 10.16
CA PHE A 49 -3.00 -1.39 10.29
C PHE A 49 -3.63 -1.22 11.69
N ARG A 50 -4.34 -2.25 12.18
CA ARG A 50 -4.95 -2.26 13.52
C ARG A 50 -3.90 -2.20 14.63
N ALA A 51 -2.83 -2.97 14.50
CA ALA A 51 -1.73 -2.97 15.46
C ALA A 51 -1.08 -1.59 15.58
N GLY A 52 -0.77 -0.96 14.44
CA GLY A 52 -0.19 0.39 14.42
C GLY A 52 -1.10 1.45 15.04
N LEU A 53 -2.41 1.41 14.77
CA LEU A 53 -3.37 2.31 15.42
C LEU A 53 -3.39 2.11 16.92
N ARG A 54 -3.38 0.85 17.39
CA ARG A 54 -3.38 0.51 18.82
C ARG A 54 -2.11 1.01 19.52
N GLU A 55 -0.95 0.86 18.90
CA GLU A 55 0.33 1.38 19.42
C GLU A 55 0.33 2.90 19.59
N LEU A 56 -0.40 3.61 18.72
CA LEU A 56 -0.58 5.07 18.79
C LEU A 56 -1.74 5.51 19.72
N GLY A 57 -2.33 4.55 20.46
CA GLY A 57 -3.37 4.81 21.44
C GLY A 57 -4.80 4.82 20.89
N TYR A 58 -5.01 4.49 19.62
CA TYR A 58 -6.33 4.36 19.01
C TYR A 58 -6.83 2.92 19.13
N VAL A 59 -7.79 2.69 20.01
CA VAL A 59 -8.32 1.37 20.37
C VAL A 59 -9.77 1.26 19.91
N GLU A 60 -10.03 0.29 19.01
CA GLU A 60 -11.38 0.03 18.49
C GLU A 60 -12.34 -0.31 19.62
N GLY A 61 -13.53 0.27 19.59
CA GLY A 61 -14.55 0.16 20.65
C GLY A 61 -14.35 1.06 21.86
N ARG A 62 -13.21 1.76 21.98
CA ARG A 62 -12.95 2.72 23.07
C ARG A 62 -12.92 4.17 22.58
N ASN A 63 -12.00 4.50 21.68
CA ASN A 63 -11.81 5.84 21.14
C ASN A 63 -11.63 5.83 19.60
N LEU A 64 -11.84 4.66 18.97
CA LEU A 64 -11.74 4.44 17.54
C LEU A 64 -12.92 3.60 17.08
N LYS A 65 -13.50 3.98 15.93
CA LYS A 65 -14.42 3.17 15.14
C LYS A 65 -13.81 2.96 13.76
N LEU A 66 -13.61 1.70 13.36
CA LEU A 66 -13.19 1.33 12.02
C LEU A 66 -14.40 0.95 11.17
N GLU A 67 -14.50 1.53 9.98
CA GLU A 67 -15.55 1.24 9.02
C GLU A 67 -14.93 0.69 7.75
N PHE A 68 -15.05 -0.62 7.56
CA PHE A 68 -14.50 -1.31 6.38
C PHE A 68 -15.51 -1.32 5.23
N ARG A 69 -15.01 -1.06 4.02
CA ARG A 69 -15.72 -1.31 2.76
C ARG A 69 -14.80 -2.10 1.84
N TRP A 70 -15.31 -3.20 1.34
CA TRP A 70 -14.56 -4.13 0.49
C TRP A 70 -15.18 -4.17 -0.89
N ALA A 71 -14.43 -3.73 -1.90
CA ALA A 71 -14.88 -3.71 -3.29
C ALA A 71 -14.62 -5.06 -3.95
N GLU A 72 -15.64 -5.72 -4.47
CA GLU A 72 -15.49 -6.95 -5.23
C GLU A 72 -14.88 -6.69 -6.60
N THR A 73 -15.21 -5.54 -7.18
CA THR A 73 -14.60 -5.06 -8.42
C THR A 73 -14.11 -3.62 -8.28
N PRO A 74 -13.15 -3.17 -9.10
CA PRO A 74 -12.75 -1.76 -9.11
C PRO A 74 -13.90 -0.78 -9.40
N ARG A 75 -14.98 -1.24 -10.05
CA ARG A 75 -16.17 -0.43 -10.37
C ARG A 75 -16.98 -0.07 -9.15
N ASP A 76 -16.95 -0.92 -8.11
CA ASP A 76 -17.70 -0.71 -6.87
C ASP A 76 -17.06 0.32 -5.95
N MET A 77 -15.77 0.59 -6.12
CA MET A 77 -14.98 1.45 -5.22
C MET A 77 -15.53 2.87 -5.07
N PRO A 78 -15.99 3.58 -6.14
CA PRO A 78 -16.54 4.93 -5.99
C PRO A 78 -17.78 4.97 -5.10
N ASP A 79 -18.68 4.00 -5.23
CA ASP A 79 -19.92 3.92 -4.43
C ASP A 79 -19.60 3.61 -2.96
N LEU A 80 -18.67 2.69 -2.71
CA LEU A 80 -18.19 2.35 -1.37
C LEU A 80 -17.44 3.50 -0.70
N ALA A 81 -16.65 4.26 -1.47
CA ALA A 81 -16.02 5.49 -1.00
C ALA A 81 -17.08 6.54 -0.61
N ALA A 82 -18.13 6.70 -1.43
CA ALA A 82 -19.25 7.58 -1.14
C ALA A 82 -20.02 7.15 0.12
N GLU A 83 -20.17 5.85 0.37
CA GLU A 83 -20.74 5.35 1.61
C GLU A 83 -19.89 5.74 2.83
N LEU A 84 -18.56 5.59 2.78
CA LEU A 84 -17.68 6.03 3.85
C LEU A 84 -17.80 7.53 4.12
N VAL A 85 -17.87 8.35 3.07
CA VAL A 85 -18.09 9.80 3.21
C VAL A 85 -19.44 10.08 3.87
N ARG A 86 -20.53 9.43 3.42
CA ARG A 86 -21.87 9.60 4.00
C ARG A 86 -21.97 9.11 5.44
N SER A 87 -21.20 8.10 5.82
CA SER A 87 -21.16 7.62 7.20
C SER A 87 -20.50 8.59 8.17
N GLY A 88 -19.85 9.65 7.65
CA GLY A 88 -19.21 10.69 8.46
C GLY A 88 -17.90 10.22 9.08
N VAL A 89 -17.05 9.53 8.32
CA VAL A 89 -15.68 9.22 8.76
C VAL A 89 -14.82 10.48 8.80
N ASP A 90 -13.90 10.56 9.76
CA ASP A 90 -12.95 11.67 9.90
C ASP A 90 -11.85 11.63 8.83
N LEU A 91 -11.53 10.42 8.34
CA LEU A 91 -10.61 10.18 7.22
C LEU A 91 -10.86 8.82 6.57
N ILE A 92 -10.36 8.66 5.34
CA ILE A 92 -10.35 7.39 4.62
C ILE A 92 -8.90 6.90 4.48
N PHE A 93 -8.63 5.67 4.89
CA PHE A 93 -7.43 4.96 4.55
C PHE A 93 -7.63 4.17 3.25
N ALA A 94 -6.77 4.42 2.28
CA ALA A 94 -6.77 3.81 0.95
C ALA A 94 -5.44 3.04 0.76
N PRO A 95 -5.41 1.71 0.85
CA PRO A 95 -4.15 0.96 0.87
C PRO A 95 -3.32 1.06 -0.40
N SER A 96 -3.93 1.38 -1.55
CA SER A 96 -3.20 1.50 -2.82
C SER A 96 -3.69 2.68 -3.69
N SER A 97 -3.12 2.79 -4.89
CA SER A 97 -3.47 3.84 -5.86
C SER A 97 -4.92 3.77 -6.34
N THR A 98 -5.48 2.57 -6.47
CA THR A 98 -6.85 2.35 -6.99
C THR A 98 -7.89 2.88 -6.01
N GLU A 99 -7.76 2.53 -4.73
CA GLU A 99 -8.63 3.01 -3.66
C GLU A 99 -8.47 4.52 -3.46
N THR A 100 -7.22 5.02 -3.58
CA THR A 100 -6.92 6.46 -3.50
C THR A 100 -7.65 7.22 -4.61
N ALA A 101 -7.61 6.73 -5.85
CA ALA A 101 -8.31 7.33 -6.98
C ALA A 101 -9.82 7.41 -6.73
N ALA A 102 -10.43 6.32 -6.27
CA ALA A 102 -11.86 6.27 -5.95
C ALA A 102 -12.25 7.21 -4.82
N ALA A 103 -11.47 7.27 -3.74
CA ALA A 103 -11.70 8.18 -2.64
C ALA A 103 -11.59 9.65 -3.09
N LEU A 104 -10.56 10.02 -3.86
CA LEU A 104 -10.35 11.37 -4.35
C LEU A 104 -11.36 11.82 -5.41
N ALA A 105 -11.95 10.90 -6.16
CA ALA A 105 -13.06 11.18 -7.05
C ALA A 105 -14.33 11.54 -6.26
N THR A 106 -14.50 10.95 -5.07
CA THR A 106 -15.72 11.08 -4.25
C THR A 106 -15.68 12.28 -3.31
N THR A 107 -14.50 12.64 -2.75
CA THR A 107 -14.39 13.76 -1.79
C THR A 107 -13.17 14.63 -2.02
N LYS A 108 -13.33 15.93 -1.72
CA LYS A 108 -12.23 16.91 -1.71
C LYS A 108 -11.98 17.47 -0.30
N THR A 109 -12.76 17.05 0.69
CA THR A 109 -12.70 17.57 2.05
C THR A 109 -12.34 16.53 3.10
N VAL A 110 -12.84 15.29 2.97
CA VAL A 110 -12.45 14.20 3.87
C VAL A 110 -11.00 13.83 3.56
N PRO A 111 -10.10 13.85 4.55
CA PRO A 111 -8.72 13.41 4.39
C PRO A 111 -8.60 12.00 3.84
N VAL A 112 -7.64 11.77 2.95
CA VAL A 112 -7.31 10.46 2.39
C VAL A 112 -5.86 10.15 2.70
N VAL A 113 -5.61 9.05 3.43
CA VAL A 113 -4.26 8.56 3.68
C VAL A 113 -4.03 7.30 2.87
N PHE A 114 -3.04 7.32 1.98
CA PHE A 114 -2.72 6.13 1.19
C PHE A 114 -1.55 5.34 1.79
N GLY A 115 -1.68 4.00 1.76
CA GLY A 115 -0.72 3.08 2.36
C GLY A 115 0.51 2.83 1.49
N ALA A 116 0.30 2.53 0.21
CA ALA A 116 1.37 2.18 -0.73
C ALA A 116 0.97 2.60 -2.16
N HIS A 117 1.10 3.89 -2.45
CA HIS A 117 0.77 4.43 -3.77
C HIS A 117 1.90 4.14 -4.78
N ALA A 118 1.56 3.82 -6.02
CA ALA A 118 2.56 3.55 -7.05
C ALA A 118 3.31 4.80 -7.48
N ASP A 119 2.57 5.84 -7.85
CA ASP A 119 3.08 7.14 -8.26
C ASP A 119 1.98 8.21 -8.05
N PRO A 120 1.95 8.86 -6.87
CA PRO A 120 0.89 9.82 -6.56
C PRO A 120 1.04 11.15 -7.29
N VAL A 121 2.26 11.51 -7.70
CA VAL A 121 2.54 12.75 -8.45
C VAL A 121 2.23 12.56 -9.93
N GLY A 122 2.73 11.48 -10.54
CA GLY A 122 2.56 11.20 -11.96
C GLY A 122 1.10 11.04 -12.39
N VAL A 123 0.21 10.58 -11.47
CA VAL A 123 -1.24 10.50 -11.73
C VAL A 123 -2.03 11.70 -11.18
N GLY A 124 -1.37 12.71 -10.64
CA GLY A 124 -2.00 13.94 -10.19
C GLY A 124 -2.84 13.84 -8.90
N HIS A 125 -2.63 12.82 -8.08
CA HIS A 125 -3.31 12.69 -6.79
C HIS A 125 -2.74 13.65 -5.74
N VAL A 126 -1.48 14.04 -5.88
CA VAL A 126 -0.82 15.09 -5.09
C VAL A 126 0.00 15.99 -6.02
N ALA A 127 0.21 17.25 -5.62
CA ALA A 127 0.96 18.22 -6.43
C ALA A 127 2.47 17.91 -6.46
N SER A 128 3.02 17.49 -5.33
CA SER A 128 4.41 17.01 -5.19
C SER A 128 4.54 16.15 -3.94
N LEU A 129 5.64 15.40 -3.81
CA LEU A 129 5.88 14.60 -2.59
C LEU A 129 6.10 15.51 -1.38
N ALA A 130 6.85 16.61 -1.53
CA ALA A 130 7.14 17.53 -0.43
C ALA A 130 5.92 18.35 0.02
N ARG A 131 5.01 18.68 -0.90
CA ARG A 131 3.79 19.47 -0.66
C ARG A 131 2.63 18.86 -1.43
N PRO A 132 1.87 17.95 -0.82
CA PRO A 132 0.72 17.30 -1.46
C PRO A 132 -0.34 18.29 -1.96
N GLY A 133 -0.63 19.34 -1.19
CA GLY A 133 -1.45 20.48 -1.59
C GLY A 133 -2.97 20.23 -1.62
N GLY A 134 -3.42 19.00 -1.42
CA GLY A 134 -4.83 18.59 -1.43
C GLY A 134 -5.27 17.92 -0.13
N ASN A 135 -6.33 17.10 -0.22
CA ASN A 135 -6.83 16.32 0.91
C ASN A 135 -6.21 14.91 1.00
N ALA A 136 -5.16 14.61 0.22
CA ALA A 136 -4.48 13.31 0.22
C ALA A 136 -3.01 13.42 0.61
N THR A 137 -2.52 12.43 1.34
CA THR A 137 -1.11 12.21 1.67
C THR A 137 -0.88 10.74 2.01
N GLY A 138 0.36 10.33 2.25
CA GLY A 138 0.66 8.95 2.67
C GLY A 138 2.02 8.46 2.20
N MET A 139 2.09 7.15 1.89
CA MET A 139 3.32 6.44 1.52
C MET A 139 3.34 6.08 0.04
N THR A 140 4.47 6.30 -0.63
CA THR A 140 4.66 5.85 -2.02
C THR A 140 5.78 4.84 -2.13
N MET A 141 5.58 3.84 -2.99
CA MET A 141 6.63 2.88 -3.35
C MET A 141 7.41 3.30 -4.60
N LEU A 142 7.04 4.41 -5.26
CA LEU A 142 7.63 4.87 -6.53
C LEU A 142 7.91 3.72 -7.50
N GLN A 143 6.88 2.99 -7.86
CA GLN A 143 7.03 1.79 -8.70
C GLN A 143 7.74 2.07 -10.02
N THR A 144 7.63 3.29 -10.54
CA THR A 144 8.33 3.77 -11.73
C THR A 144 9.85 3.60 -11.62
N ASP A 145 10.43 3.85 -10.44
CA ASP A 145 11.87 3.74 -10.20
C ASP A 145 12.32 2.30 -9.96
N ILE A 146 11.40 1.46 -9.45
CA ILE A 146 11.70 0.09 -9.02
C ILE A 146 11.60 -0.92 -10.16
N VAL A 147 10.70 -0.70 -11.12
CA VAL A 147 10.47 -1.62 -12.24
C VAL A 147 11.74 -1.96 -13.01
N ALA A 148 12.67 -1.02 -13.13
CA ALA A 148 13.97 -1.26 -13.76
C ALA A 148 14.81 -2.26 -12.95
N LYS A 149 14.81 -2.18 -11.63
CA LYS A 149 15.51 -3.10 -10.73
C LYS A 149 14.90 -4.50 -10.71
N GLU A 150 13.58 -4.58 -10.81
CA GLU A 150 12.88 -5.86 -10.99
C GLU A 150 13.33 -6.55 -12.26
N LEU A 151 13.39 -5.83 -13.41
CA LEU A 151 13.88 -6.36 -14.68
C LEU A 151 15.37 -6.71 -14.65
N GLU A 152 16.21 -5.88 -14.01
CA GLU A 152 17.63 -6.17 -13.83
C GLU A 152 17.83 -7.49 -13.06
N ALA A 153 17.09 -7.70 -11.97
CA ALA A 153 17.17 -8.93 -11.16
C ALA A 153 16.72 -10.16 -11.96
N LEU A 154 15.61 -10.05 -12.72
CA LEU A 154 15.14 -11.12 -13.56
C LEU A 154 16.12 -11.43 -14.70
N LYS A 155 16.71 -10.42 -15.32
CA LYS A 155 17.72 -10.57 -16.38
C LYS A 155 19.02 -11.19 -15.84
N GLU A 156 19.44 -10.86 -14.62
CA GLU A 156 20.58 -11.48 -13.95
C GLU A 156 20.33 -12.96 -13.69
N ALA A 157 19.12 -13.33 -13.24
CA ALA A 157 18.72 -14.73 -13.07
C ALA A 157 18.64 -15.51 -14.39
N LEU A 158 18.39 -14.82 -15.51
CA LEU A 158 18.18 -15.38 -16.84
C LEU A 158 19.08 -14.66 -17.88
N PRO A 159 20.42 -14.85 -17.87
CA PRO A 159 21.34 -14.04 -18.67
C PRO A 159 21.08 -14.14 -20.19
N HIS A 160 20.56 -15.28 -20.66
CA HIS A 160 20.30 -15.52 -22.09
C HIS A 160 18.91 -15.10 -22.54
N ALA A 161 17.99 -14.80 -21.61
CA ALA A 161 16.62 -14.41 -21.90
C ALA A 161 16.58 -13.05 -22.62
N ARG A 162 15.66 -12.92 -23.58
CA ARG A 162 15.49 -11.69 -24.37
C ARG A 162 14.05 -11.21 -24.47
N ARG A 163 13.08 -12.07 -24.18
CA ARG A 163 11.64 -11.79 -24.35
C ARG A 163 10.92 -12.00 -23.05
N PHE A 164 10.45 -10.92 -22.44
CA PHE A 164 9.71 -10.97 -21.19
C PHE A 164 8.29 -10.45 -21.34
N GLY A 165 7.36 -11.03 -20.59
CA GLY A 165 6.02 -10.48 -20.42
C GLY A 165 5.99 -9.43 -19.29
N VAL A 166 5.08 -8.47 -19.38
CA VAL A 166 4.68 -7.63 -18.24
C VAL A 166 3.19 -7.80 -18.00
N LEU A 167 2.84 -8.50 -16.91
CA LEU A 167 1.46 -8.71 -16.49
C LEU A 167 1.01 -7.51 -15.66
N PHE A 168 -0.07 -6.86 -16.05
CA PHE A 168 -0.59 -5.67 -15.37
C PHE A 168 -2.11 -5.54 -15.47
N ALA A 169 -2.73 -4.96 -14.43
CA ALA A 169 -4.14 -4.66 -14.45
C ALA A 169 -4.41 -3.44 -15.35
N SER A 170 -5.12 -3.65 -16.48
CA SER A 170 -5.40 -2.59 -17.47
C SER A 170 -6.35 -1.51 -16.93
N ALA A 171 -7.19 -1.84 -15.94
CA ALA A 171 -8.08 -0.90 -15.28
C ALA A 171 -7.37 0.00 -14.23
N ALA A 172 -6.04 -0.06 -14.10
CA ALA A 172 -5.27 0.72 -13.15
C ALA A 172 -4.39 1.77 -13.85
N PRO A 173 -4.89 2.96 -14.22
CA PRO A 173 -4.14 3.98 -14.96
C PRO A 173 -2.83 4.41 -14.27
N SER A 174 -2.79 4.33 -12.92
CA SER A 174 -1.57 4.59 -12.13
C SER A 174 -0.38 3.67 -12.44
N ARG A 175 -0.59 2.62 -13.24
CA ARG A 175 0.48 1.71 -13.68
C ARG A 175 1.10 2.09 -15.02
N ILE A 176 0.49 3.01 -15.77
CA ILE A 176 1.03 3.43 -17.07
C ILE A 176 2.45 3.99 -16.94
N PRO A 177 2.77 4.89 -15.99
CA PRO A 177 4.14 5.37 -15.82
C PRO A 177 5.16 4.25 -15.52
N ALA A 178 4.79 3.28 -14.68
CA ALA A 178 5.64 2.13 -14.38
C ALA A 178 5.83 1.21 -15.60
N LEU A 179 4.80 1.01 -16.42
CA LEU A 179 4.88 0.24 -17.65
C LEU A 179 5.84 0.89 -18.65
N GLU A 180 5.73 2.20 -18.87
CA GLU A 180 6.62 2.98 -19.76
C GLU A 180 8.06 3.00 -19.25
N ALA A 181 8.27 3.11 -17.93
CA ALA A 181 9.60 2.98 -17.32
C ALA A 181 10.17 1.58 -17.51
N GLY A 182 9.35 0.54 -17.35
CA GLY A 182 9.72 -0.86 -17.62
C GLY A 182 10.16 -1.08 -19.06
N GLU A 183 9.41 -0.55 -20.05
CA GLU A 183 9.78 -0.60 -21.47
C GLU A 183 11.10 0.13 -21.74
N THR A 184 11.32 1.25 -21.07
CA THR A 184 12.58 2.00 -21.20
C THR A 184 13.75 1.21 -20.62
N ALA A 185 13.58 0.58 -19.45
CA ALA A 185 14.59 -0.28 -18.85
C ALA A 185 14.86 -1.52 -19.71
N ALA A 186 13.80 -2.15 -20.24
CA ALA A 186 13.90 -3.31 -21.12
C ALA A 186 14.77 -3.02 -22.36
N ARG A 187 14.55 -1.88 -23.03
CA ARG A 187 15.38 -1.45 -24.16
C ARG A 187 16.86 -1.34 -23.79
N ARG A 188 17.19 -0.79 -22.61
CA ARG A 188 18.58 -0.66 -22.11
C ARG A 188 19.22 -2.01 -21.82
N LEU A 189 18.43 -2.99 -21.38
CA LEU A 189 18.89 -4.34 -21.06
C LEU A 189 18.89 -5.28 -22.28
N GLY A 190 18.49 -4.81 -23.47
CA GLY A 190 18.35 -5.63 -24.66
C GLY A 190 17.23 -6.66 -24.56
N ILE A 191 16.15 -6.30 -23.86
CA ILE A 191 14.95 -7.12 -23.61
C ILE A 191 13.81 -6.58 -24.48
N GLU A 192 13.08 -7.47 -25.14
CA GLU A 192 11.77 -7.21 -25.73
C GLU A 192 10.70 -7.44 -24.66
N LEU A 193 9.94 -6.39 -24.29
CA LEU A 193 8.91 -6.46 -23.26
C LEU A 193 7.52 -6.51 -23.89
N HIS A 194 6.78 -7.61 -23.64
CA HIS A 194 5.44 -7.86 -24.18
C HIS A 194 4.38 -7.50 -23.15
N ARG A 195 3.42 -6.65 -23.53
CA ARG A 195 2.31 -6.25 -22.64
C ARG A 195 1.29 -7.36 -22.51
N MET A 196 1.00 -7.77 -21.26
CA MET A 196 -0.02 -8.77 -20.91
C MET A 196 -1.08 -8.13 -20.02
N PRO A 197 -2.05 -7.39 -20.61
CA PRO A 197 -3.11 -6.73 -19.85
C PRO A 197 -4.11 -7.76 -19.33
N VAL A 198 -4.55 -7.59 -18.07
CA VAL A 198 -5.60 -8.38 -17.40
C VAL A 198 -6.60 -7.44 -16.75
N GLN A 199 -7.87 -7.86 -16.65
CA GLN A 199 -8.95 -7.11 -15.99
C GLN A 199 -9.52 -7.85 -14.79
N SER A 200 -9.47 -9.19 -14.81
CA SER A 200 -9.96 -10.08 -13.76
C SER A 200 -9.04 -11.28 -13.59
N GLU A 201 -9.29 -12.11 -12.58
CA GLU A 201 -8.55 -13.37 -12.38
C GLU A 201 -8.77 -14.38 -13.51
N GLU A 202 -9.92 -14.32 -14.22
CA GLU A 202 -10.22 -15.16 -15.37
C GLU A 202 -9.25 -14.94 -16.52
N ASP A 203 -8.67 -13.74 -16.63
CA ASP A 203 -7.71 -13.39 -17.69
C ASP A 203 -6.32 -14.02 -17.47
N PHE A 204 -6.01 -14.54 -16.28
CA PHE A 204 -4.69 -15.10 -16.01
C PHE A 204 -4.41 -16.34 -16.87
N HIS A 205 -5.36 -17.27 -16.97
CA HIS A 205 -5.17 -18.46 -17.79
C HIS A 205 -4.86 -18.15 -19.27
N PRO A 206 -5.65 -17.32 -19.98
CA PRO A 206 -5.34 -16.96 -21.35
C PRO A 206 -4.04 -16.14 -21.48
N ALA A 207 -3.72 -15.25 -20.53
CA ALA A 207 -2.47 -14.48 -20.55
C ALA A 207 -1.24 -15.40 -20.48
N PHE A 208 -1.25 -16.40 -19.59
CA PHE A 208 -0.15 -17.36 -19.46
C PHE A 208 -0.05 -18.29 -20.68
N ALA A 209 -1.18 -18.72 -21.23
CA ALA A 209 -1.19 -19.49 -22.48
C ALA A 209 -0.57 -18.69 -23.64
N GLN A 210 -0.90 -17.39 -23.72
CA GLN A 210 -0.35 -16.49 -24.74
C GLN A 210 1.17 -16.29 -24.55
N MET A 211 1.64 -16.05 -23.31
CA MET A 211 3.08 -15.94 -23.01
C MET A 211 3.85 -17.19 -23.47
N ALA A 212 3.27 -18.38 -23.22
CA ALA A 212 3.88 -19.64 -23.65
C ALA A 212 3.89 -19.81 -25.16
N LEU A 213 2.80 -19.45 -25.84
CA LEU A 213 2.70 -19.50 -27.35
C LEU A 213 3.68 -18.52 -27.96
N ASP A 214 3.85 -17.35 -27.40
CA ASP A 214 4.80 -16.34 -27.86
C ASP A 214 6.26 -16.71 -27.56
N GLY A 215 6.50 -17.79 -26.83
CA GLY A 215 7.84 -18.24 -26.43
C GLY A 215 8.57 -17.22 -25.57
N LEU A 216 7.88 -16.61 -24.57
CA LEU A 216 8.52 -15.69 -23.65
C LEU A 216 9.43 -16.46 -22.68
N ASP A 217 10.57 -15.87 -22.33
CA ASP A 217 11.57 -16.46 -21.44
C ASP A 217 11.23 -16.32 -19.96
N GLY A 218 10.31 -15.40 -19.63
CA GLY A 218 9.86 -15.09 -18.26
C GLY A 218 8.93 -13.89 -18.26
N PHE A 219 8.56 -13.42 -17.07
CA PHE A 219 7.67 -12.27 -16.97
C PHE A 219 7.87 -11.49 -15.67
N MET A 220 7.41 -10.25 -15.68
CA MET A 220 7.27 -9.44 -14.49
C MET A 220 5.79 -9.12 -14.19
N VAL A 221 5.47 -8.83 -12.94
CA VAL A 221 4.11 -8.49 -12.52
C VAL A 221 4.11 -7.14 -11.83
N LEU A 222 3.38 -6.17 -12.41
CA LEU A 222 3.16 -4.90 -11.73
C LEU A 222 2.17 -5.10 -10.57
N ALA A 223 2.59 -4.70 -9.38
CA ALA A 223 1.80 -4.88 -8.16
C ALA A 223 0.49 -4.10 -8.21
N THR A 224 -0.64 -4.79 -8.11
CA THR A 224 -2.01 -4.25 -8.02
C THR A 224 -2.83 -5.10 -7.06
N PRO A 225 -3.98 -4.63 -6.57
CA PRO A 225 -4.89 -5.47 -5.80
C PRO A 225 -5.26 -6.78 -6.54
N LEU A 226 -5.54 -6.72 -7.84
CA LEU A 226 -5.87 -7.89 -8.66
C LEU A 226 -4.73 -8.92 -8.70
N THR A 227 -3.49 -8.48 -8.95
CA THR A 227 -2.33 -9.39 -9.01
C THR A 227 -1.91 -9.90 -7.63
N LEU A 228 -2.30 -9.20 -6.57
CA LEU A 228 -2.10 -9.64 -5.18
C LEU A 228 -3.16 -10.64 -4.75
N SER A 229 -4.45 -10.42 -5.07
CA SER A 229 -5.51 -11.42 -4.79
C SER A 229 -5.26 -12.72 -5.53
N GLY A 230 -4.92 -12.64 -6.82
CA GLY A 230 -4.62 -13.78 -7.69
C GLY A 230 -3.22 -14.38 -7.52
N ARG A 231 -2.42 -13.98 -6.53
CA ARG A 231 -1.00 -14.37 -6.38
C ARG A 231 -0.73 -15.87 -6.41
N ALA A 232 -1.62 -16.66 -5.79
CA ALA A 232 -1.47 -18.11 -5.76
C ALA A 232 -1.65 -18.72 -7.15
N LEU A 233 -2.69 -18.28 -7.88
CA LEU A 233 -2.96 -18.73 -9.24
C LEU A 233 -1.85 -18.29 -10.20
N ILE A 234 -1.35 -17.05 -10.09
CA ILE A 234 -0.24 -16.55 -10.88
C ILE A 234 1.02 -17.40 -10.66
N ALA A 235 1.34 -17.74 -9.41
CA ALA A 235 2.49 -18.58 -9.07
C ALA A 235 2.35 -20.01 -9.62
N GLU A 236 1.15 -20.61 -9.51
CA GLU A 236 0.83 -21.93 -10.08
C GLU A 236 1.02 -21.93 -11.60
N LEU A 237 0.43 -20.94 -12.29
CA LEU A 237 0.52 -20.80 -13.74
C LEU A 237 1.95 -20.55 -14.20
N ALA A 238 2.74 -19.78 -13.45
CA ALA A 238 4.16 -19.56 -13.73
C ALA A 238 4.94 -20.88 -13.75
N ILE A 239 4.75 -21.73 -12.74
CA ILE A 239 5.38 -23.07 -12.68
C ILE A 239 4.87 -23.96 -13.82
N LYS A 240 3.54 -24.01 -14.03
CA LYS A 240 2.90 -24.84 -15.07
C LYS A 240 3.44 -24.53 -16.47
N HIS A 241 3.61 -23.25 -16.78
CA HIS A 241 4.11 -22.79 -18.09
C HIS A 241 5.63 -22.61 -18.12
N ARG A 242 6.35 -22.96 -17.03
CA ARG A 242 7.81 -22.82 -16.90
C ARG A 242 8.30 -21.40 -17.17
N LEU A 243 7.59 -20.40 -16.67
CA LEU A 243 7.89 -18.99 -16.83
C LEU A 243 8.50 -18.42 -15.54
N PRO A 244 9.81 -18.18 -15.47
CA PRO A 244 10.45 -17.47 -14.38
C PRO A 244 9.88 -16.07 -14.23
N SER A 245 9.79 -15.59 -12.98
CA SER A 245 9.02 -14.38 -12.70
C SER A 245 9.67 -13.48 -11.65
N VAL A 246 9.46 -12.16 -11.80
CA VAL A 246 9.73 -11.16 -10.78
C VAL A 246 8.45 -10.40 -10.42
N PHE A 247 8.28 -10.12 -9.14
CA PHE A 247 7.06 -9.52 -8.61
C PHE A 247 7.36 -8.22 -7.84
N GLY A 248 6.44 -7.27 -7.92
CA GLY A 248 6.46 -6.04 -7.14
C GLY A 248 5.97 -6.20 -5.70
N THR A 249 5.78 -7.42 -5.19
CA THR A 249 5.48 -7.68 -3.76
C THR A 249 6.06 -9.02 -3.30
N LYS A 250 6.54 -9.06 -2.04
CA LYS A 250 6.99 -10.27 -1.36
C LYS A 250 5.87 -11.32 -1.22
N ASP A 251 4.63 -10.88 -1.04
CA ASP A 251 3.47 -11.77 -0.89
C ASP A 251 3.32 -12.75 -2.07
N ASN A 252 3.68 -12.33 -3.30
CA ASN A 252 3.68 -13.21 -4.46
C ASN A 252 4.74 -14.31 -4.36
N VAL A 253 5.91 -14.00 -3.80
CA VAL A 253 6.99 -14.99 -3.61
C VAL A 253 6.64 -15.99 -2.52
N LEU A 254 6.01 -15.52 -1.42
CA LEU A 254 5.48 -16.38 -0.36
C LEU A 254 4.37 -17.32 -0.89
N ALA A 255 3.65 -16.91 -1.90
CA ALA A 255 2.64 -17.74 -2.57
C ALA A 255 3.22 -18.71 -3.62
N GLY A 256 4.53 -18.74 -3.84
CA GLY A 256 5.20 -19.64 -4.78
C GLY A 256 5.84 -18.95 -6.01
N GLY A 257 5.84 -17.62 -6.08
CA GLY A 257 6.58 -16.87 -7.10
C GLY A 257 8.08 -17.04 -6.97
N LEU A 258 8.85 -16.77 -8.04
CA LEU A 258 10.28 -16.99 -8.06
C LEU A 258 11.06 -15.94 -7.27
N MET A 259 10.84 -14.66 -7.53
CA MET A 259 11.52 -13.57 -6.84
C MET A 259 10.69 -12.30 -6.79
N SER A 260 11.02 -11.40 -5.85
CA SER A 260 10.51 -10.05 -5.81
C SER A 260 11.61 -9.05 -5.46
N TYR A 261 11.49 -7.83 -5.98
CA TYR A 261 12.24 -6.68 -5.51
C TYR A 261 11.24 -5.59 -5.14
N ALA A 262 10.94 -5.44 -3.86
CA ALA A 262 9.78 -4.69 -3.41
C ALA A 262 10.01 -3.98 -2.08
N ALA A 263 9.25 -2.90 -1.86
CA ALA A 263 9.15 -2.29 -0.53
C ALA A 263 8.36 -3.19 0.43
N ASP A 264 8.72 -3.16 1.71
CA ASP A 264 7.92 -3.82 2.75
C ASP A 264 6.58 -3.11 2.92
N ALA A 265 5.50 -3.74 2.42
CA ALA A 265 4.15 -3.19 2.46
C ALA A 265 3.59 -3.05 3.89
N ASN A 266 4.03 -3.90 4.84
CA ASN A 266 3.61 -3.80 6.23
C ASN A 266 4.29 -2.60 6.90
N ALA A 267 5.58 -2.38 6.66
CA ALA A 267 6.29 -1.20 7.14
C ALA A 267 5.69 0.10 6.58
N LEU A 268 5.33 0.13 5.28
CA LEU A 268 4.61 1.26 4.69
C LEU A 268 3.24 1.48 5.34
N THR A 269 2.48 0.41 5.61
CA THR A 269 1.19 0.50 6.30
C THR A 269 1.34 1.07 7.70
N LEU A 270 2.30 0.58 8.50
CA LEU A 270 2.58 1.10 9.84
C LEU A 270 2.99 2.57 9.79
N ARG A 271 3.79 2.97 8.79
CA ARG A 271 4.16 4.36 8.61
C ARG A 271 2.98 5.23 8.24
N ALA A 272 2.09 4.77 7.33
CA ALA A 272 0.85 5.47 6.96
C ALA A 272 -0.08 5.68 8.16
N VAL A 273 -0.15 4.71 9.08
CA VAL A 273 -0.93 4.83 10.32
C VAL A 273 -0.45 6.00 11.18
N SER A 274 0.84 6.32 11.19
CA SER A 274 1.33 7.51 11.90
C SER A 274 0.75 8.81 11.33
N TYR A 275 0.50 8.85 10.02
CA TYR A 275 -0.15 9.99 9.36
C TYR A 275 -1.64 10.08 9.73
N ILE A 276 -2.32 8.94 9.84
CA ILE A 276 -3.69 8.89 10.36
C ILE A 276 -3.76 9.54 11.73
N ALA A 277 -2.88 9.15 12.65
CA ALA A 277 -2.84 9.70 14.00
C ALA A 277 -2.55 11.22 14.01
N ARG A 278 -1.69 11.73 13.13
CA ARG A 278 -1.39 13.15 12.99
C ARG A 278 -2.60 13.93 12.48
N ILE A 279 -3.30 13.40 11.46
CA ILE A 279 -4.50 14.02 10.91
C ILE A 279 -5.64 14.04 11.92
N LEU A 280 -5.85 12.96 12.67
CA LEU A 280 -6.85 12.90 13.75
C LEU A 280 -6.55 13.88 14.89
N ARG A 281 -5.29 14.34 15.03
CA ARG A 281 -4.87 15.42 15.97
C ARG A 281 -4.96 16.81 15.35
N GLY A 282 -5.44 16.94 14.10
CA GLY A 282 -5.70 18.21 13.45
C GLY A 282 -4.67 18.68 12.42
N GLU A 283 -3.64 17.88 12.12
CA GLU A 283 -2.73 18.22 11.03
C GLU A 283 -3.42 18.05 9.66
N LYS A 284 -3.07 18.91 8.70
CA LYS A 284 -3.72 18.89 7.38
C LYS A 284 -2.95 17.97 6.44
N PRO A 285 -3.63 17.12 5.65
CA PRO A 285 -2.97 16.29 4.62
C PRO A 285 -2.09 17.10 3.66
N ALA A 286 -2.53 18.31 3.31
CA ALA A 286 -1.81 19.21 2.40
C ALA A 286 -0.39 19.58 2.88
N ASP A 287 -0.17 19.58 4.19
CA ASP A 287 1.09 19.99 4.83
C ASP A 287 1.96 18.79 5.22
N LEU A 288 1.44 17.57 5.06
CA LEU A 288 2.14 16.33 5.38
C LEU A 288 2.84 15.77 4.13
N PRO A 289 4.19 15.82 4.04
CA PRO A 289 4.89 15.29 2.87
C PRO A 289 4.56 13.82 2.61
N VAL A 290 4.43 13.44 1.36
CA VAL A 290 4.36 12.03 0.98
C VAL A 290 5.74 11.41 1.21
N GLU A 291 5.81 10.35 1.99
CA GLU A 291 7.07 9.64 2.23
C GLU A 291 7.24 8.48 1.24
N GLN A 292 8.49 8.30 0.83
CA GLN A 292 8.89 7.19 -0.04
C GLN A 292 9.32 5.99 0.81
N ALA A 293 9.15 4.79 0.26
CA ALA A 293 9.82 3.62 0.82
C ALA A 293 11.34 3.85 0.81
N THR A 294 11.98 3.63 1.95
CA THR A 294 13.42 3.79 2.11
C THR A 294 14.18 2.47 2.02
N ARG A 295 13.46 1.36 2.11
CA ARG A 295 14.03 0.02 2.05
C ARG A 295 13.26 -0.83 1.04
N TYR A 296 14.01 -1.50 0.19
CA TYR A 296 13.54 -2.48 -0.77
C TYR A 296 14.25 -3.79 -0.49
N GLU A 297 13.54 -4.90 -0.62
CA GLU A 297 14.02 -6.24 -0.32
C GLU A 297 13.99 -7.10 -1.58
N LEU A 298 15.13 -7.76 -1.83
CA LEU A 298 15.22 -8.84 -2.82
C LEU A 298 14.91 -10.16 -2.10
N VAL A 299 13.78 -10.78 -2.45
CA VAL A 299 13.39 -12.09 -1.92
C VAL A 299 13.42 -13.11 -3.03
N ILE A 300 14.04 -14.27 -2.80
CA ILE A 300 14.19 -15.35 -3.80
C ILE A 300 13.66 -16.65 -3.23
N ASN A 301 12.87 -17.39 -4.02
CA ASN A 301 12.33 -18.70 -3.66
C ASN A 301 13.07 -19.79 -4.42
N LEU A 302 13.96 -20.51 -3.71
CA LEU A 302 14.74 -21.61 -4.26
C LEU A 302 13.90 -22.86 -4.57
N LYS A 303 12.78 -23.08 -3.86
CA LYS A 303 11.84 -24.17 -4.23
C LYS A 303 11.27 -23.94 -5.61
N THR A 304 10.87 -22.70 -5.90
CA THR A 304 10.34 -22.31 -7.22
C THR A 304 11.45 -22.32 -8.28
N ALA A 305 12.65 -21.83 -7.96
CA ALA A 305 13.79 -21.94 -8.86
C ALA A 305 14.06 -23.41 -9.28
N LYS A 306 14.08 -24.31 -8.31
CA LYS A 306 14.26 -25.76 -8.53
C LYS A 306 13.12 -26.35 -9.38
N ALA A 307 11.86 -25.98 -9.11
CA ALA A 307 10.70 -26.44 -9.87
C ALA A 307 10.75 -25.97 -11.34
N LEU A 308 11.35 -24.81 -11.60
CA LEU A 308 11.56 -24.25 -12.94
C LEU A 308 12.85 -24.80 -13.61
N GLY A 309 13.67 -25.59 -12.91
CA GLY A 309 14.96 -26.07 -13.42
C GLY A 309 16.03 -24.99 -13.50
N LEU A 310 15.93 -23.94 -12.68
CA LEU A 310 16.84 -22.80 -12.68
C LEU A 310 17.91 -22.91 -11.61
N THR A 311 19.12 -22.53 -11.95
CA THR A 311 20.20 -22.27 -11.01
C THR A 311 20.31 -20.76 -10.81
N VAL A 312 19.98 -20.29 -9.63
CA VAL A 312 20.08 -18.85 -9.30
C VAL A 312 21.57 -18.49 -9.16
N PRO A 313 22.05 -17.43 -9.83
CA PRO A 313 23.46 -17.01 -9.74
C PRO A 313 23.88 -16.69 -8.30
N PRO A 314 25.09 -17.11 -7.86
CA PRO A 314 25.59 -16.78 -6.53
C PRO A 314 25.64 -15.28 -6.21
N THR A 315 25.88 -14.45 -7.23
CA THR A 315 25.87 -12.98 -7.11
C THR A 315 24.51 -12.43 -6.73
N LEU A 316 23.45 -13.03 -7.27
CA LEU A 316 22.07 -12.64 -6.96
C LEU A 316 21.65 -13.11 -5.55
N LEU A 317 22.05 -14.35 -5.18
CA LEU A 317 21.81 -14.90 -3.83
C LEU A 317 22.54 -14.09 -2.74
N ALA A 318 23.76 -13.64 -3.01
CA ALA A 318 24.55 -12.84 -2.06
C ALA A 318 23.93 -11.45 -1.78
N ARG A 319 23.06 -10.98 -2.67
CA ARG A 319 22.33 -9.70 -2.55
C ARG A 319 20.91 -9.87 -2.02
N ALA A 320 20.44 -11.10 -1.91
CA ALA A 320 19.09 -11.36 -1.41
C ALA A 320 19.00 -11.02 0.08
N ASP A 321 17.97 -10.26 0.45
CA ASP A 321 17.63 -9.99 1.85
C ASP A 321 16.98 -11.22 2.50
N GLU A 322 16.28 -12.04 1.69
CA GLU A 322 15.66 -13.30 2.16
C GLU A 322 15.68 -14.36 1.07
N VAL A 323 15.98 -15.59 1.48
CA VAL A 323 15.94 -16.77 0.60
C VAL A 323 15.00 -17.82 1.21
N ILE A 324 13.99 -18.23 0.44
CA ILE A 324 13.02 -19.26 0.84
C ILE A 324 13.51 -20.60 0.30
N GLU A 325 13.81 -21.53 1.23
CA GLU A 325 14.31 -22.89 0.97
C GLU A 325 13.20 -23.95 1.10
#